data_640456e69c8ccac5391a2279a94d5aed
#
_entry.id   640456e69c8ccac5391a2279a94d5aed
#
_cell.length_a   1.000
_cell.length_b   1.000
_cell.length_c   1.000
_cell.angle_alpha   90.00
_cell.angle_beta   90.00
_cell.angle_gamma   90.00
#
_symmetry.space_group_name_H-M   'P 1'
#
loop_
_entity.id
_entity.type
_entity.pdbx_description
1 polymer ?
#
loop_
_entity_poly.entity_id
_entity_poly.type
_entity_poly.pdbx_seq_one_letter_code
_entity_poly.pdbx_strand_id
1 'polypeptide(L)'
;MPSHFAARGANLLLALAALQQAASGAPTGTSTTASSTSLLGYNPANGVQFQDTDNIQYSLLPQQTEDANIGAFLDFNGVENPQPIRGSRGGLDPGPRKTEYDILNPDKLAPPGTDHGSVANAEWPLGLSHTKMGLGRAGWSRQQNVDNIPVATEMAGVDMRLEAGGYRELHWHTAAEWSYVLNGSVRIQAVTEDGQTFVDDLSAGDVWFFPAGVPHSLQALDGGVEFLLVFDDGSFSEDSTFLATEVFARNPKSVLSKNFGGLPLSAWDNIPSGELFIFPGTPAPKDIAEQNIVGSAGVIPVEQSYSYHLSKAADTVTTAGGSVKIIDPKTFPIASMFSAAVVTIKPGAVREIHWHTLTSCIAELLMSGILTLSSFFISGDARIGIYAAEGNARTFNYHAGDCGYIPKAMTHYVENTGTDDVVFIEVLQADHFSDISVGQWVGLTPPQIVMDTLNLTNSTVSQFKKEKQYVVQG
;
A
#
# COMPACT_ATOMS: atom_id res chain seq x y z
N MET A 1 39.63 -30.88 -24.22
CA MET A 1 39.20 -31.98 -23.35
C MET A 1 37.75 -31.78 -23.02
N PRO A 2 36.87 -32.66 -23.42
CA PRO A 2 35.45 -32.54 -23.22
C PRO A 2 34.97 -33.42 -22.05
N SER A 3 33.71 -33.19 -21.68
CA SER A 3 32.82 -34.04 -20.87
C SER A 3 32.67 -33.65 -19.40
N HIS A 4 31.48 -33.05 -19.16
CA HIS A 4 30.59 -33.42 -18.06
C HIS A 4 29.23 -32.67 -18.23
N PHE A 5 28.45 -33.14 -19.20
CA PHE A 5 27.01 -32.84 -19.31
C PHE A 5 26.31 -34.14 -19.70
N ALA A 6 25.93 -34.94 -18.72
CA ALA A 6 24.95 -36.01 -18.86
C ALA A 6 24.73 -36.68 -17.50
N ALA A 7 23.82 -36.17 -16.68
CA ALA A 7 23.12 -36.92 -15.63
C ALA A 7 22.19 -36.02 -14.82
N ARG A 8 21.13 -35.48 -15.41
CA ARG A 8 19.99 -34.92 -14.67
C ARG A 8 18.65 -35.06 -15.40
N GLY A 9 18.54 -35.99 -16.33
CA GLY A 9 17.32 -36.18 -17.12
C GLY A 9 16.45 -37.39 -16.74
N ALA A 10 16.81 -38.20 -15.75
CA ALA A 10 16.14 -39.47 -15.50
C ALA A 10 15.16 -39.50 -14.30
N ASN A 11 15.11 -38.49 -13.46
CA ASN A 11 14.26 -38.51 -12.24
C ASN A 11 12.97 -37.72 -12.34
N LEU A 12 12.64 -37.11 -13.47
CA LEU A 12 11.41 -36.38 -13.64
C LEU A 12 10.27 -37.18 -14.29
N LEU A 13 10.54 -38.31 -14.85
CA LEU A 13 9.56 -39.18 -15.53
C LEU A 13 8.96 -40.26 -14.62
N LEU A 14 9.51 -40.50 -13.44
CA LEU A 14 8.93 -41.47 -12.47
C LEU A 14 7.96 -40.85 -11.47
N ALA A 15 7.89 -39.54 -11.36
CA ALA A 15 6.96 -38.85 -10.47
C ALA A 15 5.57 -38.62 -11.10
N LEU A 16 5.45 -38.67 -12.44
CA LEU A 16 4.13 -38.50 -13.10
C LEU A 16 3.34 -39.81 -13.26
N ALA A 17 3.94 -40.96 -13.08
CA ALA A 17 3.25 -42.25 -13.19
C ALA A 17 2.58 -42.72 -11.89
N ALA A 18 2.87 -42.09 -10.75
CA ALA A 18 2.30 -42.44 -9.46
C ALA A 18 1.01 -41.67 -9.11
N LEU A 19 0.63 -40.69 -9.90
CA LEU A 19 -0.59 -39.86 -9.67
C LEU A 19 -1.82 -40.29 -10.48
N GLN A 20 -1.71 -41.35 -11.29
CA GLN A 20 -2.83 -41.85 -12.11
C GLN A 20 -3.55 -43.07 -11.57
N GLN A 21 -3.23 -43.57 -10.39
CA GLN A 21 -3.87 -44.78 -9.82
C GLN A 21 -4.67 -44.58 -8.53
N ALA A 22 -5.02 -43.34 -8.16
CA ALA A 22 -5.82 -43.07 -6.98
C ALA A 22 -7.22 -42.47 -7.27
N ALA A 23 -7.74 -42.70 -8.46
CA ALA A 23 -9.10 -42.23 -8.83
C ALA A 23 -10.01 -43.39 -9.26
N SER A 24 -10.28 -44.33 -8.34
CA SER A 24 -11.41 -45.26 -8.51
C SER A 24 -11.85 -45.75 -7.14
N GLY A 25 -12.89 -45.08 -6.61
CA GLY A 25 -13.50 -45.48 -5.36
C GLY A 25 -14.45 -44.40 -4.83
N ALA A 26 -15.43 -43.99 -5.59
CA ALA A 26 -16.56 -43.25 -5.05
C ALA A 26 -17.53 -44.18 -4.34
N PRO A 27 -17.89 -43.92 -3.07
CA PRO A 27 -18.96 -44.66 -2.44
C PRO A 27 -20.32 -44.19 -3.00
N THR A 28 -21.09 -45.08 -3.54
CA THR A 28 -22.52 -44.89 -3.84
C THR A 28 -23.28 -44.74 -2.52
N GLY A 29 -23.50 -43.52 -2.10
CA GLY A 29 -24.33 -43.18 -0.97
C GLY A 29 -25.68 -42.62 -1.44
N THR A 30 -26.75 -43.27 -1.03
CA THR A 30 -28.14 -42.89 -1.21
C THR A 30 -28.38 -41.42 -0.88
N SER A 31 -29.01 -40.70 -1.83
CA SER A 31 -29.43 -39.31 -1.64
C SER A 31 -30.50 -39.22 -0.54
N THR A 32 -30.12 -38.79 0.61
CA THR A 32 -31.03 -38.09 1.50
C THR A 32 -30.98 -36.64 1.06
N THR A 33 -32.12 -36.09 0.65
CA THR A 33 -32.34 -34.66 0.48
C THR A 33 -32.05 -33.97 1.80
N ALA A 34 -30.79 -33.61 1.99
CA ALA A 34 -30.43 -32.64 3.01
C ALA A 34 -30.96 -31.32 2.51
N SER A 35 -31.93 -30.75 3.23
CA SER A 35 -32.27 -29.34 3.15
C SER A 35 -30.95 -28.55 3.15
N SER A 36 -30.65 -27.90 2.05
CA SER A 36 -29.50 -27.02 1.96
C SER A 36 -29.76 -25.83 2.86
N THR A 37 -29.39 -25.95 4.13
CA THR A 37 -29.13 -24.77 4.94
C THR A 37 -27.88 -24.13 4.35
N SER A 38 -28.06 -23.09 3.53
CA SER A 38 -26.99 -22.33 2.99
C SER A 38 -26.17 -21.80 4.16
N LEU A 39 -24.98 -22.30 4.29
CA LEU A 39 -23.94 -21.65 5.06
C LEU A 39 -23.74 -20.27 4.41
N LEU A 40 -24.28 -19.20 4.99
CA LEU A 40 -24.17 -17.82 4.54
C LEU A 40 -25.34 -17.24 3.72
N GLY A 41 -26.55 -17.82 3.78
CA GLY A 41 -27.75 -17.18 3.19
C GLY A 41 -27.78 -17.09 1.65
N TYR A 42 -26.90 -17.77 0.95
CA TYR A 42 -26.90 -17.85 -0.51
C TYR A 42 -28.15 -18.56 -1.02
N ASN A 43 -28.89 -17.91 -1.91
CA ASN A 43 -30.02 -18.50 -2.61
C ASN A 43 -29.72 -18.54 -4.13
N PRO A 44 -29.38 -19.70 -4.68
CA PRO A 44 -29.04 -19.84 -6.08
C PRO A 44 -30.17 -19.48 -7.06
N ALA A 45 -31.43 -19.49 -6.60
CA ALA A 45 -32.59 -19.16 -7.44
C ALA A 45 -32.71 -17.62 -7.67
N ASN A 46 -32.17 -16.81 -6.82
CA ASN A 46 -32.31 -15.35 -6.85
C ASN A 46 -30.97 -14.58 -7.14
N GLY A 47 -29.96 -15.31 -7.59
CA GLY A 47 -28.64 -14.74 -7.72
C GLY A 47 -27.97 -14.50 -6.37
N VAL A 48 -27.03 -13.58 -6.30
CA VAL A 48 -26.30 -13.33 -5.07
C VAL A 48 -27.13 -12.54 -4.09
N GLN A 49 -27.64 -13.18 -3.09
CA GLN A 49 -28.10 -12.51 -1.88
C GLN A 49 -27.39 -13.16 -0.70
N PHE A 50 -26.37 -12.47 -0.19
CA PHE A 50 -25.78 -12.81 1.09
C PHE A 50 -26.57 -12.10 2.18
N GLN A 51 -27.25 -12.88 3.00
CA GLN A 51 -27.71 -12.41 4.30
C GLN A 51 -26.89 -13.16 5.33
N ASP A 52 -26.00 -12.46 5.98
CA ASP A 52 -25.44 -12.98 7.19
C ASP A 52 -26.42 -12.77 8.36
N THR A 53 -26.11 -13.34 9.50
CA THR A 53 -26.92 -13.23 10.71
C THR A 53 -26.97 -11.80 11.27
N ASP A 54 -26.15 -10.88 10.73
CA ASP A 54 -26.04 -9.50 11.15
C ASP A 54 -26.71 -8.51 10.18
N ASN A 55 -27.47 -9.04 9.20
CA ASN A 55 -28.14 -8.25 8.15
C ASN A 55 -27.23 -7.47 7.22
N ILE A 56 -25.98 -7.85 7.08
CA ILE A 56 -25.12 -7.28 6.05
C ILE A 56 -25.58 -7.79 4.69
N GLN A 57 -26.13 -6.90 3.88
CA GLN A 57 -26.49 -7.21 2.50
C GLN A 57 -25.25 -7.00 1.62
N TYR A 58 -24.69 -8.08 1.13
CA TYR A 58 -23.65 -8.03 0.08
C TYR A 58 -24.27 -7.82 -1.32
N SER A 59 -25.47 -7.30 -1.40
CA SER A 59 -26.14 -6.96 -2.65
C SER A 59 -25.57 -5.74 -3.37
N LEU A 60 -24.57 -5.11 -2.76
CA LEU A 60 -23.93 -3.89 -3.27
C LEU A 60 -22.76 -4.15 -4.20
N LEU A 61 -22.40 -5.43 -4.35
CA LEU A 61 -21.47 -5.74 -5.42
C LEU A 61 -22.14 -5.32 -6.70
N PRO A 62 -21.53 -5.08 -7.51
CA PRO A 62 -21.18 -4.62 -8.79
C PRO A 62 -22.17 -3.61 -9.36
N GLN A 63 -22.38 -2.60 -8.65
CA GLN A 63 -22.94 -1.37 -9.20
C GLN A 63 -22.11 -0.84 -10.38
N GLN A 64 -20.96 -1.45 -10.58
CA GLN A 64 -20.00 -1.06 -11.59
C GLN A 64 -20.23 -1.74 -12.95
N THR A 65 -21.14 -2.68 -13.01
CA THR A 65 -21.47 -3.37 -14.25
C THR A 65 -22.97 -3.51 -14.40
N GLU A 66 -23.42 -3.60 -15.63
CA GLU A 66 -24.81 -3.87 -15.95
C GLU A 66 -25.17 -5.35 -15.77
N ASP A 67 -24.23 -6.17 -15.38
CA ASP A 67 -24.43 -7.61 -15.21
C ASP A 67 -24.80 -7.92 -13.77
N ALA A 68 -26.05 -8.28 -13.55
CA ALA A 68 -26.58 -8.63 -12.23
C ALA A 68 -25.95 -9.87 -11.59
N ASN A 69 -25.15 -10.63 -12.34
CA ASN A 69 -24.49 -11.83 -11.84
C ASN A 69 -23.04 -11.58 -11.41
N ILE A 70 -22.54 -10.37 -11.57
CA ILE A 70 -21.18 -10.07 -11.17
C ILE A 70 -21.01 -10.21 -9.66
N GLY A 71 -19.90 -10.75 -9.23
CA GLY A 71 -19.67 -11.05 -7.82
C GLY A 71 -20.44 -12.28 -7.32
N ALA A 72 -21.35 -12.84 -8.13
CA ALA A 72 -22.02 -14.08 -7.81
C ALA A 72 -21.04 -15.25 -7.83
N PHE A 73 -21.25 -16.22 -6.97
CA PHE A 73 -20.59 -17.51 -7.08
C PHE A 73 -21.61 -18.62 -7.32
N LEU A 74 -21.15 -19.69 -7.97
CA LEU A 74 -21.96 -20.85 -8.24
C LEU A 74 -21.71 -21.90 -7.16
N ASP A 75 -22.78 -22.50 -6.67
CA ASP A 75 -22.69 -23.71 -5.88
C ASP A 75 -22.48 -24.91 -6.82
N PHE A 76 -21.23 -25.29 -7.01
CA PHE A 76 -20.83 -26.41 -7.86
C PHE A 76 -21.32 -27.76 -7.35
N ASN A 77 -21.75 -27.84 -6.10
CA ASN A 77 -22.41 -29.07 -5.58
C ASN A 77 -23.88 -29.12 -5.92
N GLY A 78 -24.49 -27.96 -6.19
CA GLY A 78 -25.92 -27.85 -6.51
C GLY A 78 -26.22 -27.62 -7.99
N VAL A 79 -25.20 -27.34 -8.83
CA VAL A 79 -25.36 -27.00 -10.24
C VAL A 79 -24.60 -28.00 -11.11
N GLU A 80 -25.29 -28.86 -11.81
CA GLU A 80 -24.70 -29.90 -12.68
C GLU A 80 -23.91 -29.31 -13.84
N ASN A 81 -24.38 -28.19 -14.43
CA ASN A 81 -23.74 -27.50 -15.54
C ASN A 81 -23.60 -25.99 -15.22
N PRO A 82 -22.54 -25.58 -14.58
CA PRO A 82 -22.33 -24.17 -14.22
C PRO A 82 -22.31 -23.29 -15.47
N GLN A 83 -23.04 -22.19 -15.41
CA GLN A 83 -23.10 -21.17 -16.45
C GLN A 83 -22.13 -20.02 -16.13
N PRO A 84 -21.80 -19.16 -17.09
CA PRO A 84 -21.02 -17.96 -16.83
C PRO A 84 -21.65 -17.09 -15.74
N ILE A 85 -20.89 -16.72 -14.74
CA ILE A 85 -21.37 -15.88 -13.63
C ILE A 85 -21.48 -14.40 -14.00
N ARG A 86 -20.90 -14.00 -15.12
CA ARG A 86 -21.01 -12.64 -15.68
C ARG A 86 -22.17 -12.47 -16.64
N GLY A 87 -23.18 -13.35 -16.54
CA GLY A 87 -24.28 -13.38 -17.49
C GLY A 87 -23.82 -13.72 -18.92
N SER A 88 -24.48 -13.15 -19.92
CA SER A 88 -24.21 -13.45 -21.31
C SER A 88 -22.86 -12.96 -21.85
N ARG A 89 -22.18 -12.08 -21.12
CA ARG A 89 -20.90 -11.48 -21.53
C ARG A 89 -19.68 -12.09 -20.84
N GLY A 90 -19.87 -12.93 -19.86
CA GLY A 90 -18.79 -13.53 -19.10
C GLY A 90 -18.39 -14.91 -19.58
N GLY A 91 -17.20 -15.34 -19.19
CA GLY A 91 -16.77 -16.73 -19.29
C GLY A 91 -17.34 -17.57 -18.17
N LEU A 92 -17.13 -18.88 -18.24
CA LEU A 92 -17.45 -19.78 -17.13
C LEU A 92 -16.57 -19.48 -15.91
N ASP A 93 -17.16 -19.56 -14.75
CA ASP A 93 -16.40 -19.55 -13.51
C ASP A 93 -15.77 -20.93 -13.30
N PRO A 94 -14.43 -21.01 -13.20
CA PRO A 94 -13.73 -22.29 -13.15
C PRO A 94 -13.82 -23.01 -11.80
N GLY A 95 -14.45 -22.44 -10.78
CA GLY A 95 -14.49 -23.07 -9.48
C GLY A 95 -15.10 -22.24 -8.37
N PRO A 96 -15.14 -22.80 -7.16
CA PRO A 96 -15.64 -22.09 -5.99
C PRO A 96 -14.77 -20.85 -5.71
N ARG A 97 -15.41 -19.78 -5.28
CA ARG A 97 -14.77 -18.50 -5.00
C ARG A 97 -14.73 -18.20 -3.51
N LYS A 98 -13.81 -17.33 -3.18
CA LYS A 98 -13.82 -16.62 -1.90
C LYS A 98 -14.47 -15.27 -2.14
N THR A 99 -15.66 -15.09 -1.61
CA THR A 99 -16.45 -13.87 -1.84
C THR A 99 -15.71 -12.60 -1.42
N GLU A 100 -14.92 -12.67 -0.35
CA GLU A 100 -14.13 -11.57 0.14
C GLU A 100 -13.13 -11.06 -0.92
N TYR A 101 -12.52 -11.97 -1.68
CA TYR A 101 -11.64 -11.58 -2.80
C TYR A 101 -12.42 -10.95 -3.95
N ASP A 102 -13.59 -11.46 -4.24
CA ASP A 102 -14.43 -10.93 -5.32
C ASP A 102 -14.93 -9.52 -4.97
N ILE A 103 -15.25 -9.27 -3.71
CA ILE A 103 -15.63 -7.95 -3.20
C ILE A 103 -14.48 -6.95 -3.34
N LEU A 104 -13.25 -7.38 -3.04
CA LEU A 104 -12.06 -6.53 -3.12
C LEU A 104 -11.56 -6.30 -4.56
N ASN A 105 -12.00 -7.10 -5.52
CA ASN A 105 -11.53 -7.04 -6.90
C ASN A 105 -12.66 -7.25 -7.92
N PRO A 106 -13.73 -6.46 -7.90
CA PRO A 106 -14.89 -6.65 -8.77
C PRO A 106 -14.57 -6.44 -10.25
N ASP A 107 -13.59 -5.60 -10.59
CA ASP A 107 -13.10 -5.35 -11.94
C ASP A 107 -12.56 -6.61 -12.63
N LYS A 108 -12.01 -7.57 -11.88
CA LYS A 108 -11.58 -8.86 -12.45
C LYS A 108 -12.73 -9.69 -12.97
N LEU A 109 -13.93 -9.49 -12.46
CA LEU A 109 -15.12 -10.23 -12.84
C LEU A 109 -15.82 -9.60 -14.04
N ALA A 110 -15.86 -8.28 -14.11
CA ALA A 110 -16.49 -7.52 -15.18
C ALA A 110 -15.76 -6.20 -15.43
N PRO A 111 -14.61 -6.25 -16.09
CA PRO A 111 -13.86 -5.05 -16.41
C PRO A 111 -14.69 -4.13 -17.34
N PRO A 112 -14.52 -2.81 -17.25
CA PRO A 112 -15.10 -1.86 -18.17
C PRO A 112 -14.72 -2.16 -19.61
N GLY A 113 -15.58 -1.79 -20.57
CA GLY A 113 -15.31 -1.96 -22.00
C GLY A 113 -14.13 -1.14 -22.53
N THR A 114 -13.61 -0.21 -21.72
CA THR A 114 -12.41 0.58 -22.01
C THR A 114 -11.10 -0.12 -21.63
N ASP A 115 -11.16 -1.20 -20.85
CA ASP A 115 -9.97 -1.99 -20.54
C ASP A 115 -9.49 -2.71 -21.79
N HIS A 116 -8.18 -2.63 -22.04
CA HIS A 116 -7.57 -3.15 -23.26
C HIS A 116 -6.14 -3.61 -23.01
N GLY A 117 -5.76 -4.71 -23.65
CA GLY A 117 -4.40 -5.24 -23.59
C GLY A 117 -4.01 -5.75 -22.19
N SER A 118 -2.80 -5.46 -21.77
CA SER A 118 -2.23 -5.96 -20.52
C SER A 118 -1.61 -4.85 -19.70
N VAL A 119 -2.19 -4.52 -18.57
CA VAL A 119 -1.58 -3.71 -17.51
C VAL A 119 -1.38 -4.61 -16.30
N ALA A 120 -0.17 -4.58 -15.74
CA ALA A 120 0.15 -5.38 -14.56
C ALA A 120 -0.74 -5.02 -13.37
N ASN A 121 -0.87 -5.94 -12.42
CA ASN A 121 -1.63 -5.68 -11.21
C ASN A 121 -1.01 -4.51 -10.44
N ALA A 122 -1.82 -3.50 -10.16
CA ALA A 122 -1.43 -2.27 -9.50
C ALA A 122 -2.10 -2.09 -8.11
N GLU A 123 -2.82 -3.11 -7.65
CA GLU A 123 -3.61 -3.07 -6.42
C GLU A 123 -3.28 -4.25 -5.51
N TRP A 124 -3.26 -3.99 -4.21
CA TRP A 124 -3.15 -5.01 -3.18
C TRP A 124 -3.91 -4.60 -1.92
N PRO A 125 -4.93 -5.37 -1.50
CA PRO A 125 -5.59 -5.17 -0.21
C PRO A 125 -4.62 -5.52 0.91
N LEU A 126 -4.14 -4.52 1.65
CA LEU A 126 -3.10 -4.74 2.67
C LEU A 126 -3.56 -5.65 3.81
N GLY A 127 -4.88 -5.72 4.05
CA GLY A 127 -5.50 -6.68 4.96
C GLY A 127 -5.25 -8.15 4.61
N LEU A 128 -4.88 -8.46 3.36
CA LEU A 128 -4.54 -9.81 2.91
C LEU A 128 -3.05 -10.14 3.08
N SER A 129 -2.22 -9.18 3.43
CA SER A 129 -0.81 -9.40 3.71
C SER A 129 -0.62 -10.26 4.95
N HIS A 130 0.50 -10.99 4.99
CA HIS A 130 0.92 -11.65 6.21
C HIS A 130 1.08 -10.64 7.33
N THR A 131 0.54 -10.96 8.52
CA THR A 131 0.63 -10.11 9.69
C THR A 131 1.76 -10.59 10.58
N LYS A 132 2.81 -9.77 10.76
CA LYS A 132 3.85 -9.99 11.76
C LYS A 132 3.38 -9.44 13.09
N MET A 133 3.17 -10.33 14.07
CA MET A 133 2.64 -9.97 15.38
C MET A 133 3.77 -9.60 16.34
N GLY A 134 3.56 -8.52 17.09
CA GLY A 134 4.42 -8.15 18.21
C GLY A 134 4.21 -9.05 19.44
N LEU A 135 5.18 -9.01 20.36
CA LEU A 135 5.11 -9.70 21.63
C LEU A 135 4.01 -9.12 22.54
N GLY A 136 3.39 -9.95 23.34
CA GLY A 136 2.42 -9.50 24.34
C GLY A 136 1.22 -8.75 23.77
N ARG A 137 0.92 -8.93 22.49
CA ARG A 137 -0.11 -8.18 21.75
C ARG A 137 0.14 -6.67 21.70
N ALA A 138 1.40 -6.23 21.75
CA ALA A 138 1.74 -4.82 21.74
C ALA A 138 1.55 -4.14 20.37
N GLY A 139 1.26 -4.91 19.32
CA GLY A 139 1.02 -4.40 17.98
C GLY A 139 1.25 -5.45 16.90
N TRP A 140 1.24 -4.97 15.66
CA TRP A 140 1.43 -5.80 14.46
C TRP A 140 1.92 -4.94 13.30
N SER A 141 2.44 -5.59 12.25
CA SER A 141 2.69 -4.97 10.96
C SER A 141 2.18 -5.82 9.80
N ARG A 142 1.86 -5.18 8.69
CA ARG A 142 1.52 -5.77 7.40
C ARG A 142 2.29 -5.05 6.32
N GLN A 143 2.92 -5.77 5.43
CA GLN A 143 3.71 -5.16 4.36
C GLN A 143 3.15 -5.47 2.97
N GLN A 144 3.37 -4.54 2.05
CA GLN A 144 3.25 -4.70 0.62
C GLN A 144 4.61 -4.41 -0.01
N ASN A 145 5.11 -5.33 -0.79
CA ASN A 145 6.38 -5.22 -1.53
C ASN A 145 6.25 -5.91 -2.90
N VAL A 146 7.36 -6.17 -3.57
CA VAL A 146 7.38 -6.85 -4.87
C VAL A 146 6.73 -8.24 -4.88
N ASP A 147 6.63 -8.91 -3.73
CA ASP A 147 5.97 -10.21 -3.64
C ASP A 147 4.46 -10.10 -3.81
N ASN A 148 3.87 -8.99 -3.41
CA ASN A 148 2.43 -8.70 -3.50
C ASN A 148 2.09 -7.96 -4.81
N ILE A 149 2.88 -6.94 -5.14
CA ILE A 149 2.76 -6.15 -6.37
C ILE A 149 4.09 -6.21 -7.12
N PRO A 150 4.29 -7.13 -8.07
CA PRO A 150 5.58 -7.33 -8.74
C PRO A 150 6.12 -6.12 -9.52
N VAL A 151 5.27 -5.16 -9.84
CA VAL A 151 5.69 -3.90 -10.48
C VAL A 151 6.19 -2.85 -9.49
N ALA A 152 5.99 -3.06 -8.19
CA ALA A 152 6.42 -2.15 -7.12
C ALA A 152 7.92 -2.34 -6.78
N THR A 153 8.78 -2.15 -7.77
CA THR A 153 10.22 -2.43 -7.64
C THR A 153 10.97 -1.37 -6.85
N GLU A 154 10.43 -0.18 -6.73
CA GLU A 154 11.13 0.99 -6.17
C GLU A 154 10.69 1.35 -4.75
N MET A 155 9.47 0.98 -4.38
CA MET A 155 8.91 1.29 -3.07
C MET A 155 8.14 0.13 -2.49
N ALA A 156 8.21 0.00 -1.17
CA ALA A 156 7.38 -0.90 -0.38
C ALA A 156 6.59 -0.10 0.65
N GLY A 157 5.42 -0.63 1.03
CA GLY A 157 4.55 -0.04 2.04
C GLY A 157 4.38 -0.96 3.24
N VAL A 158 4.29 -0.38 4.43
CA VAL A 158 3.96 -1.11 5.66
C VAL A 158 2.88 -0.37 6.41
N ASP A 159 1.85 -1.08 6.83
CA ASP A 159 0.89 -0.62 7.82
C ASP A 159 1.26 -1.22 9.17
N MET A 160 1.46 -0.37 10.17
CA MET A 160 1.90 -0.79 11.50
C MET A 160 0.97 -0.23 12.59
N ARG A 161 0.62 -1.08 13.52
CA ARG A 161 -0.12 -0.75 14.71
C ARG A 161 0.72 -1.00 15.95
N LEU A 162 0.81 0.00 16.85
CA LEU A 162 1.33 -0.16 18.20
C LEU A 162 0.20 0.14 19.20
N GLU A 163 -0.03 -0.78 20.13
CA GLU A 163 -0.95 -0.55 21.23
C GLU A 163 -0.35 0.43 22.25
N ALA A 164 -1.19 1.02 23.10
CA ALA A 164 -0.75 2.01 24.09
C ALA A 164 0.46 1.54 24.90
N GLY A 165 1.53 2.32 24.89
CA GLY A 165 2.80 2.00 25.53
C GLY A 165 3.64 0.92 24.82
N GLY A 166 3.18 0.43 23.67
CA GLY A 166 3.97 -0.48 22.83
C GLY A 166 5.14 0.25 22.16
N TYR A 167 6.21 -0.50 21.94
CA TYR A 167 7.41 -0.04 21.26
C TYR A 167 7.60 -0.78 19.94
N ARG A 168 8.05 -0.07 18.89
CA ARG A 168 8.90 -0.61 17.86
C ARG A 168 10.33 -0.46 18.34
N GLU A 169 11.05 -1.58 18.50
CA GLU A 169 12.35 -1.58 19.18
C GLU A 169 13.38 -0.69 18.47
N LEU A 170 14.48 -0.40 19.16
CA LEU A 170 15.66 0.27 18.61
C LEU A 170 16.17 -0.46 17.37
N HIS A 171 16.17 0.20 16.22
CA HIS A 171 16.51 -0.43 14.95
C HIS A 171 17.01 0.56 13.92
N TRP A 172 17.52 0.05 12.81
CA TRP A 172 17.81 0.78 11.57
C TRP A 172 17.65 -0.17 10.38
N HIS A 173 17.58 0.40 9.21
CA HIS A 173 17.49 -0.33 7.94
C HIS A 173 18.26 0.39 6.83
N THR A 174 18.53 -0.31 5.73
CA THR A 174 19.26 0.22 4.58
C THR A 174 18.42 1.14 3.70
N ALA A 175 17.11 1.00 3.74
CA ALA A 175 16.17 1.88 3.06
C ALA A 175 15.90 3.14 3.86
N ALA A 176 15.57 4.25 3.21
CA ALA A 176 14.98 5.41 3.83
C ALA A 176 13.50 5.15 4.14
N GLU A 177 12.99 5.73 5.23
CA GLU A 177 11.62 5.57 5.70
C GLU A 177 10.87 6.90 5.68
N TRP A 178 9.80 6.97 4.94
CA TRP A 178 8.80 8.03 5.01
C TRP A 178 7.52 7.49 5.67
N SER A 179 6.82 8.31 6.45
CA SER A 179 5.66 7.82 7.18
C SER A 179 4.53 8.82 7.31
N TYR A 180 3.33 8.29 7.63
CA TYR A 180 2.13 9.07 7.89
C TYR A 180 1.32 8.43 9.01
N VAL A 181 0.96 9.22 10.02
CA VAL A 181 0.12 8.75 11.14
C VAL A 181 -1.34 8.69 10.72
N LEU A 182 -1.91 7.49 10.69
CA LEU A 182 -3.33 7.27 10.36
C LEU A 182 -4.25 7.58 11.53
N ASN A 183 -3.88 7.12 12.72
CA ASN A 183 -4.70 7.26 13.93
C ASN A 183 -3.83 7.21 15.18
N GLY A 184 -4.26 7.89 16.24
CA GLY A 184 -3.55 7.91 17.52
C GLY A 184 -2.33 8.83 17.56
N SER A 185 -1.37 8.51 18.42
CA SER A 185 -0.18 9.34 18.63
C SER A 185 1.05 8.50 18.95
N VAL A 186 2.20 8.94 18.48
CA VAL A 186 3.49 8.26 18.61
C VAL A 186 4.56 9.23 19.05
N ARG A 187 5.45 8.80 19.92
CA ARG A 187 6.75 9.44 20.18
C ARG A 187 7.80 8.75 19.34
N ILE A 188 8.49 9.52 18.53
CA ILE A 188 9.60 9.05 17.71
C ILE A 188 10.90 9.58 18.25
N GLN A 189 11.98 8.81 18.17
CA GLN A 189 13.32 9.24 18.52
C GLN A 189 14.35 8.71 17.54
N ALA A 190 15.41 9.49 17.33
CA ALA A 190 16.53 9.11 16.47
C ALA A 190 17.84 9.73 16.95
N VAL A 191 18.95 9.19 16.45
CA VAL A 191 20.30 9.74 16.70
C VAL A 191 21.03 9.79 15.36
N THR A 192 21.66 10.95 15.08
CA THR A 192 22.48 11.12 13.88
C THR A 192 23.85 10.47 14.00
N GLU A 193 24.58 10.36 12.90
CA GLU A 193 25.96 9.89 12.88
C GLU A 193 26.91 10.77 13.72
N ASP A 194 26.60 12.06 13.85
CA ASP A 194 27.36 13.02 14.67
C ASP A 194 26.96 12.98 16.15
N GLY A 195 25.98 12.17 16.54
CA GLY A 195 25.47 12.05 17.91
C GLY A 195 24.48 13.14 18.32
N GLN A 196 23.92 13.88 17.36
CA GLN A 196 22.78 14.76 17.63
C GLN A 196 21.54 13.91 17.88
N THR A 197 20.70 14.33 18.82
CA THR A 197 19.48 13.59 19.19
C THR A 197 18.23 14.26 18.65
N PHE A 198 17.21 13.45 18.47
CA PHE A 198 15.90 13.90 18.03
C PHE A 198 14.81 13.17 18.81
N VAL A 199 13.79 13.89 19.23
CA VAL A 199 12.56 13.35 19.82
C VAL A 199 11.40 14.27 19.48
N ASP A 200 10.25 13.70 19.06
CA ASP A 200 9.02 14.46 18.84
C ASP A 200 7.79 13.58 19.04
N ASP A 201 6.66 14.24 19.36
CA ASP A 201 5.35 13.62 19.49
C ASP A 201 4.48 13.97 18.27
N LEU A 202 4.04 12.96 17.55
CA LEU A 202 3.22 13.08 16.35
C LEU A 202 1.83 12.47 16.56
N SER A 203 0.86 13.06 15.87
CA SER A 203 -0.55 12.64 15.92
C SER A 203 -1.09 12.39 14.53
N ALA A 204 -2.31 11.86 14.44
CA ALA A 204 -2.97 11.57 13.18
C ALA A 204 -2.86 12.74 12.19
N GLY A 205 -2.43 12.46 10.97
CA GLY A 205 -2.17 13.42 9.92
C GLY A 205 -0.78 14.03 9.89
N ASP A 206 0.10 13.72 10.86
CA ASP A 206 1.49 14.14 10.87
C ASP A 206 2.39 13.13 10.17
N VAL A 207 3.60 13.55 9.80
CA VAL A 207 4.57 12.74 9.05
C VAL A 207 5.95 12.78 9.69
N TRP A 208 6.77 11.75 9.42
CA TRP A 208 8.20 11.76 9.72
C TRP A 208 9.00 11.15 8.57
N PHE A 209 10.28 11.38 8.60
CA PHE A 209 11.23 10.80 7.65
C PHE A 209 12.53 10.44 8.36
N PHE A 210 12.98 9.21 8.19
CA PHE A 210 14.29 8.75 8.62
C PHE A 210 15.15 8.41 7.40
N PRO A 211 16.29 9.11 7.22
CA PRO A 211 17.28 8.71 6.23
C PRO A 211 17.77 7.27 6.44
N ALA A 212 18.21 6.64 5.37
CA ALA A 212 18.81 5.30 5.41
C ALA A 212 19.90 5.19 6.47
N GLY A 213 19.86 4.14 7.28
CA GLY A 213 20.85 3.85 8.31
C GLY A 213 20.71 4.62 9.62
N VAL A 214 19.81 5.58 9.73
CA VAL A 214 19.59 6.34 10.96
C VAL A 214 18.92 5.44 12.02
N PRO A 215 19.55 5.21 13.18
CA PRO A 215 18.97 4.43 14.26
C PRO A 215 17.82 5.19 14.92
N HIS A 216 16.69 4.51 15.10
CA HIS A 216 15.47 5.10 15.64
C HIS A 216 14.63 4.11 16.42
N SER A 217 13.61 4.60 17.09
CA SER A 217 12.56 3.79 17.73
C SER A 217 11.27 4.59 17.82
N LEU A 218 10.17 3.86 17.96
CA LEU A 218 8.83 4.41 18.04
C LEU A 218 8.16 3.91 19.31
N GLN A 219 7.45 4.79 20.00
CA GLN A 219 6.65 4.45 21.17
C GLN A 219 5.24 4.99 21.00
N ALA A 220 4.24 4.10 21.06
CA ALA A 220 2.85 4.51 21.09
C ALA A 220 2.53 5.28 22.38
N LEU A 221 1.85 6.40 22.24
CA LEU A 221 1.33 7.18 23.36
C LEU A 221 -0.04 6.66 23.84
N ASP A 222 -0.73 7.44 24.65
CA ASP A 222 -2.05 7.08 25.16
C ASP A 222 -3.02 6.78 23.99
N GLY A 223 -3.67 5.62 24.03
CA GLY A 223 -4.60 5.17 22.98
C GLY A 223 -3.98 4.37 21.83
N GLY A 224 -2.64 4.25 21.80
CA GLY A 224 -1.94 3.57 20.72
C GLY A 224 -1.80 4.41 19.47
N VAL A 225 -1.23 3.83 18.41
CA VAL A 225 -1.02 4.50 17.11
C VAL A 225 -1.10 3.50 15.97
N GLU A 226 -1.62 3.95 14.83
CA GLU A 226 -1.55 3.26 13.54
C GLU A 226 -0.97 4.20 12.51
N PHE A 227 -0.04 3.73 11.71
CA PHE A 227 0.70 4.54 10.76
C PHE A 227 1.16 3.74 9.55
N LEU A 228 1.35 4.44 8.46
CA LEU A 228 1.94 3.92 7.24
C LEU A 228 3.42 4.26 7.20
N LEU A 229 4.21 3.33 6.67
CA LEU A 229 5.61 3.51 6.30
C LEU A 229 5.75 3.27 4.81
N VAL A 230 6.56 4.06 4.16
CA VAL A 230 6.96 3.89 2.75
C VAL A 230 8.48 3.89 2.69
N PHE A 231 9.02 2.83 2.12
CA PHE A 231 10.46 2.60 1.96
C PHE A 231 10.87 2.78 0.51
N ASP A 232 12.07 3.31 0.26
CA ASP A 232 12.66 3.50 -1.08
C ASP A 232 13.31 2.23 -1.66
N ASP A 233 12.80 1.08 -1.26
CA ASP A 233 13.21 -0.25 -1.73
C ASP A 233 11.97 -1.13 -1.88
N GLY A 234 11.60 -1.47 -3.11
CA GLY A 234 10.47 -2.35 -3.39
C GLY A 234 10.62 -3.77 -2.85
N SER A 235 11.84 -4.19 -2.51
CA SER A 235 12.13 -5.47 -1.88
C SER A 235 12.18 -5.40 -0.36
N PHE A 236 11.90 -4.26 0.24
CA PHE A 236 11.92 -4.09 1.69
C PHE A 236 11.09 -5.16 2.39
N SER A 237 11.61 -5.65 3.50
CA SER A 237 10.93 -6.55 4.42
C SER A 237 11.24 -6.15 5.86
N GLU A 238 10.24 -6.21 6.73
CA GLU A 238 10.40 -6.04 8.17
C GLU A 238 11.44 -7.02 8.78
N ASP A 239 11.68 -8.15 8.11
CA ASP A 239 12.69 -9.13 8.51
C ASP A 239 14.12 -8.74 8.10
N SER A 240 14.28 -7.71 7.27
CA SER A 240 15.58 -7.17 6.86
C SER A 240 16.06 -6.00 7.74
N THR A 241 15.37 -5.73 8.83
CA THR A 241 15.69 -4.66 9.78
C THR A 241 16.78 -5.10 10.75
N PHE A 242 17.75 -4.22 11.03
CA PHE A 242 18.79 -4.44 12.03
C PHE A 242 18.29 -4.03 13.42
N LEU A 243 18.20 -4.98 14.33
CA LEU A 243 17.61 -4.80 15.65
C LEU A 243 18.68 -4.73 16.74
N ALA A 244 18.51 -3.80 17.70
CA ALA A 244 19.45 -3.67 18.82
C ALA A 244 19.56 -4.96 19.64
N THR A 245 18.44 -5.65 19.89
CA THR A 245 18.43 -6.92 20.63
C THR A 245 19.32 -7.97 19.95
N GLU A 246 19.24 -8.10 18.63
CA GLU A 246 20.03 -9.08 17.88
C GLU A 246 21.51 -8.69 17.86
N VAL A 247 21.84 -7.43 17.68
CA VAL A 247 23.21 -6.94 17.72
C VAL A 247 23.84 -7.27 19.09
N PHE A 248 23.15 -6.97 20.17
CA PHE A 248 23.65 -7.26 21.51
C PHE A 248 23.72 -8.77 21.81
N ALA A 249 22.73 -9.56 21.39
CA ALA A 249 22.71 -11.00 21.60
C ALA A 249 23.79 -11.75 20.80
N ARG A 250 24.20 -11.22 19.65
CA ARG A 250 25.18 -11.88 18.74
C ARG A 250 26.62 -11.41 18.93
N ASN A 251 26.86 -10.39 19.76
CA ASN A 251 28.18 -9.93 20.08
C ASN A 251 28.73 -10.58 21.36
N PRO A 252 30.01 -10.97 21.41
CA PRO A 252 30.61 -11.49 22.64
C PRO A 252 30.51 -10.49 23.79
N LYS A 253 30.11 -10.92 24.98
CA LYS A 253 29.99 -10.06 26.17
C LYS A 253 31.28 -9.27 26.47
N SER A 254 32.45 -9.86 26.17
CA SER A 254 33.74 -9.19 26.33
C SER A 254 33.92 -8.01 25.35
N VAL A 255 33.33 -8.08 24.17
CA VAL A 255 33.31 -6.98 23.20
C VAL A 255 32.36 -5.89 23.67
N LEU A 256 31.17 -6.26 24.10
CA LEU A 256 30.19 -5.33 24.68
C LEU A 256 30.77 -4.62 25.91
N SER A 257 31.40 -5.35 26.84
CA SER A 257 32.06 -4.77 28.00
C SER A 257 33.08 -3.69 27.59
N LYS A 258 33.95 -3.97 26.64
CA LYS A 258 34.94 -3.00 26.15
C LYS A 258 34.29 -1.79 25.49
N ASN A 259 33.29 -2.02 24.65
CA ASN A 259 32.58 -0.96 23.94
C ASN A 259 31.86 0.02 24.88
N PHE A 260 31.37 -0.49 26.01
CA PHE A 260 30.66 0.30 27.01
C PHE A 260 31.49 0.63 28.25
N GLY A 261 32.77 0.93 28.06
CA GLY A 261 33.65 1.50 29.12
C GLY A 261 34.06 0.48 30.20
N GLY A 262 34.08 -0.80 29.90
CA GLY A 262 34.55 -1.84 30.82
C GLY A 262 33.51 -2.34 31.81
N LEU A 263 32.25 -2.23 31.50
CA LEU A 263 31.18 -2.80 32.35
C LEU A 263 31.39 -4.30 32.58
N PRO A 264 30.99 -4.83 33.75
CA PRO A 264 31.16 -6.26 34.07
C PRO A 264 30.38 -7.13 33.05
N LEU A 265 30.88 -8.32 32.74
CA LEU A 265 30.24 -9.22 31.79
C LEU A 265 28.81 -9.59 32.20
N SER A 266 28.51 -9.62 33.51
CA SER A 266 27.17 -9.87 34.05
C SER A 266 26.14 -8.77 33.69
N ALA A 267 26.57 -7.59 33.31
CA ALA A 267 25.66 -6.52 32.86
C ALA A 267 24.87 -6.96 31.59
N TRP A 268 25.40 -7.94 30.84
CA TRP A 268 24.87 -8.44 29.60
C TRP A 268 24.14 -9.79 29.72
N ASP A 269 23.83 -10.25 30.96
CA ASP A 269 23.27 -11.59 31.18
C ASP A 269 21.80 -11.68 30.74
N ASN A 270 21.07 -10.59 30.80
CA ASN A 270 19.63 -10.54 30.56
C ASN A 270 19.23 -9.96 29.19
N ILE A 271 20.18 -9.84 28.28
CA ILE A 271 19.85 -9.43 26.90
C ILE A 271 18.94 -10.47 26.25
N PRO A 272 17.82 -10.07 25.62
CA PRO A 272 16.97 -10.97 24.87
C PRO A 272 17.77 -11.77 23.84
N SER A 273 17.50 -13.06 23.69
CA SER A 273 18.22 -13.95 22.77
C SER A 273 17.82 -13.79 21.30
N GLY A 274 16.75 -13.06 21.02
CA GLY A 274 16.21 -12.78 19.67
C GLY A 274 15.47 -11.47 19.63
N GLU A 275 14.91 -11.17 18.50
CA GLU A 275 14.15 -9.95 18.25
C GLU A 275 12.99 -9.77 19.23
N LEU A 276 12.74 -8.54 19.63
CA LEU A 276 11.50 -8.14 20.27
C LEU A 276 10.51 -7.56 19.25
N PHE A 277 11.02 -6.97 18.19
CA PHE A 277 10.29 -6.37 17.09
C PHE A 277 9.30 -5.28 17.53
N ILE A 278 8.10 -5.69 17.97
CA ILE A 278 7.10 -4.86 18.66
C ILE A 278 6.83 -5.51 20.00
N PHE A 279 6.93 -4.75 21.09
CA PHE A 279 6.79 -5.30 22.42
C PHE A 279 6.18 -4.28 23.39
N PRO A 280 5.50 -4.74 24.48
CA PRO A 280 4.97 -3.86 25.49
C PRO A 280 6.11 -3.34 26.39
N GLY A 281 6.08 -2.07 26.71
CA GLY A 281 7.07 -1.44 27.57
C GLY A 281 6.48 -0.50 28.60
N THR A 282 7.35 0.29 29.23
CA THR A 282 6.92 1.33 30.17
C THR A 282 6.25 2.46 29.39
N PRO A 283 5.05 2.91 29.79
CA PRO A 283 4.40 4.05 29.16
C PRO A 283 5.29 5.28 29.10
N ALA A 284 5.19 6.05 28.01
CA ALA A 284 5.96 7.29 27.85
C ALA A 284 5.59 8.29 28.96
N PRO A 285 6.57 9.03 29.50
CA PRO A 285 6.25 10.16 30.36
C PRO A 285 5.48 11.21 29.57
N LYS A 286 4.57 11.91 30.25
CA LYS A 286 3.77 12.96 29.59
C LYS A 286 4.61 14.15 29.13
N ASP A 287 5.64 14.49 29.89
CA ASP A 287 6.60 15.50 29.51
C ASP A 287 7.67 14.87 28.60
N ILE A 288 7.67 15.26 27.34
CA ILE A 288 8.66 14.82 26.35
C ILE A 288 10.09 15.14 26.77
N ALA A 289 10.30 16.20 27.56
CA ALA A 289 11.61 16.61 28.04
C ALA A 289 12.28 15.52 28.90
N GLU A 290 11.51 14.65 29.55
CA GLU A 290 12.04 13.51 30.32
C GLU A 290 12.72 12.45 29.46
N GLN A 291 12.40 12.41 28.15
CA GLN A 291 13.01 11.50 27.16
C GLN A 291 13.94 12.23 26.18
N ASN A 292 14.08 13.54 26.29
CA ASN A 292 15.00 14.31 25.46
C ASN A 292 16.43 14.25 26.02
N ILE A 293 17.15 13.20 25.67
CA ILE A 293 18.55 13.01 26.07
C ILE A 293 19.42 13.82 25.11
N VAL A 294 20.20 14.75 25.66
CA VAL A 294 21.05 15.63 24.86
C VAL A 294 22.50 15.34 25.16
N GLY A 295 23.24 14.91 24.13
CA GLY A 295 24.70 14.74 24.20
C GLY A 295 25.48 16.02 23.90
N SER A 296 26.82 15.90 23.78
CA SER A 296 27.68 17.02 23.44
C SER A 296 27.45 17.62 22.05
N ALA A 297 26.89 16.84 21.13
CA ALA A 297 26.55 17.30 19.78
C ALA A 297 25.21 18.08 19.73
N GLY A 298 24.45 18.09 20.83
CA GLY A 298 23.16 18.78 20.91
C GLY A 298 22.01 18.00 20.26
N VAL A 299 20.98 18.75 19.86
CA VAL A 299 19.81 18.24 19.16
C VAL A 299 19.86 18.60 17.68
N ILE A 300 19.10 17.90 16.86
CA ILE A 300 18.95 18.23 15.44
C ILE A 300 18.32 19.62 15.30
N PRO A 301 18.85 20.51 14.44
CA PRO A 301 18.23 21.81 14.15
C PRO A 301 16.81 21.67 13.62
N VAL A 302 15.93 22.61 13.94
CA VAL A 302 14.51 22.58 13.55
C VAL A 302 14.33 22.48 12.03
N GLU A 303 15.18 23.13 11.27
CA GLU A 303 15.21 23.09 9.80
C GLU A 303 15.60 21.72 9.21
N GLN A 304 16.16 20.84 10.04
CA GLN A 304 16.54 19.47 9.70
C GLN A 304 15.71 18.44 10.47
N SER A 305 14.60 18.88 11.06
CA SER A 305 13.68 18.01 11.82
C SER A 305 13.31 16.76 11.04
N TYR A 306 13.29 15.61 11.70
CA TYR A 306 12.79 14.35 11.13
C TYR A 306 11.27 14.25 11.14
N SER A 307 10.56 15.25 11.65
CA SER A 307 9.10 15.31 11.68
C SER A 307 8.55 16.57 11.04
N TYR A 308 7.32 16.48 10.56
CA TYR A 308 6.55 17.61 10.08
C TYR A 308 5.07 17.48 10.47
N HIS A 309 4.55 18.47 11.19
CA HIS A 309 3.14 18.50 11.64
C HIS A 309 2.19 18.87 10.49
N LEU A 310 2.03 17.95 9.53
CA LEU A 310 1.20 18.13 8.34
C LEU A 310 -0.27 18.33 8.71
N SER A 311 -0.73 17.77 9.84
CA SER A 311 -2.09 17.96 10.36
C SER A 311 -2.43 19.44 10.59
N LYS A 312 -1.44 20.27 10.88
CA LYS A 312 -1.59 21.71 11.13
C LYS A 312 -1.42 22.56 9.86
N ALA A 313 -0.97 21.95 8.75
CA ALA A 313 -0.79 22.66 7.49
C ALA A 313 -2.12 22.82 6.75
N ALA A 314 -2.28 23.95 6.04
CA ALA A 314 -3.41 24.17 5.15
C ALA A 314 -3.33 23.28 3.91
N ASP A 315 -4.47 23.01 3.27
CA ASP A 315 -4.50 22.38 1.95
C ASP A 315 -3.78 23.26 0.94
N THR A 316 -3.00 22.65 0.06
CA THR A 316 -2.29 23.34 -1.02
C THR A 316 -3.28 23.83 -2.07
N VAL A 317 -4.29 23.02 -2.35
CA VAL A 317 -5.37 23.31 -3.30
C VAL A 317 -6.69 22.84 -2.74
N THR A 318 -7.72 23.68 -2.86
CA THR A 318 -9.11 23.32 -2.54
C THR A 318 -9.98 23.66 -3.74
N THR A 319 -10.82 22.72 -4.14
CA THR A 319 -11.78 22.84 -5.25
C THR A 319 -13.19 22.46 -4.79
N ALA A 320 -14.17 22.60 -5.66
CA ALA A 320 -15.52 22.11 -5.36
C ALA A 320 -15.54 20.57 -5.16
N GLY A 321 -14.70 19.84 -5.92
CA GLY A 321 -14.63 18.38 -5.89
C GLY A 321 -13.79 17.78 -4.76
N GLY A 322 -13.00 18.59 -4.04
CA GLY A 322 -12.13 18.08 -2.98
C GLY A 322 -10.91 18.95 -2.71
N SER A 323 -9.87 18.37 -2.12
CA SER A 323 -8.63 19.08 -1.81
C SER A 323 -7.40 18.23 -2.02
N VAL A 324 -6.24 18.89 -2.15
CA VAL A 324 -4.92 18.28 -2.24
C VAL A 324 -4.00 19.02 -1.26
N LYS A 325 -3.36 18.27 -0.37
CA LYS A 325 -2.38 18.77 0.59
C LYS A 325 -1.02 18.17 0.25
N ILE A 326 -0.14 18.97 -0.34
CA ILE A 326 1.19 18.54 -0.81
C ILE A 326 2.22 18.75 0.28
N ILE A 327 3.11 17.78 0.41
CA ILE A 327 4.32 17.84 1.21
C ILE A 327 5.50 17.40 0.33
N ASP A 328 6.51 18.23 0.25
CA ASP A 328 7.71 17.99 -0.53
C ASP A 328 8.94 18.60 0.18
N PRO A 329 10.17 18.41 -0.30
CA PRO A 329 11.37 18.99 0.31
C PRO A 329 11.40 20.52 0.50
N LYS A 330 10.48 21.26 -0.12
CA LYS A 330 10.34 22.71 0.15
C LYS A 330 9.72 22.98 1.51
N THR A 331 8.83 22.10 1.95
CA THR A 331 8.13 22.20 3.23
C THR A 331 8.70 21.25 4.29
N PHE A 332 9.29 20.14 3.86
CA PHE A 332 9.92 19.12 4.72
C PHE A 332 11.30 18.74 4.16
N PRO A 333 12.35 19.58 4.37
CA PRO A 333 13.62 19.48 3.66
C PRO A 333 14.39 18.18 3.84
N ILE A 334 14.27 17.53 5.01
CA ILE A 334 14.98 16.28 5.28
C ILE A 334 14.51 15.13 4.39
N ALA A 335 13.24 15.12 3.99
CA ALA A 335 12.66 14.13 3.10
C ALA A 335 13.04 14.39 1.63
N SER A 336 14.33 14.58 1.36
CA SER A 336 14.85 15.05 0.06
C SER A 336 14.53 14.13 -1.13
N MET A 337 14.19 12.89 -0.87
CA MET A 337 13.89 11.85 -1.89
C MET A 337 12.40 11.55 -2.02
N PHE A 338 11.56 12.08 -1.15
CA PHE A 338 10.13 11.80 -1.13
C PHE A 338 9.30 13.06 -1.22
N SER A 339 8.28 13.01 -2.02
CA SER A 339 7.19 13.98 -2.06
C SER A 339 5.87 13.23 -1.94
N ALA A 340 4.91 13.82 -1.27
CA ALA A 340 3.63 13.17 -1.07
C ALA A 340 2.47 14.17 -1.19
N ALA A 341 1.27 13.63 -1.39
CA ALA A 341 0.04 14.40 -1.25
C ALA A 341 -1.03 13.60 -0.52
N VAL A 342 -1.73 14.26 0.37
CA VAL A 342 -3.00 13.76 0.89
C VAL A 342 -4.10 14.35 0.02
N VAL A 343 -4.87 13.48 -0.62
CA VAL A 343 -5.93 13.86 -1.56
C VAL A 343 -7.28 13.47 -0.99
N THR A 344 -8.21 14.42 -1.01
CA THR A 344 -9.62 14.20 -0.66
C THR A 344 -10.47 14.41 -1.91
N ILE A 345 -11.31 13.42 -2.24
CA ILE A 345 -12.23 13.47 -3.38
C ILE A 345 -13.66 13.26 -2.87
N LYS A 346 -14.52 14.24 -3.08
CA LYS A 346 -15.92 14.15 -2.68
C LYS A 346 -16.71 13.17 -3.56
N PRO A 347 -17.85 12.66 -3.09
CA PRO A 347 -18.70 11.77 -3.89
C PRO A 347 -19.00 12.34 -5.29
N GLY A 348 -18.83 11.49 -6.32
CA GLY A 348 -19.02 11.85 -7.71
C GLY A 348 -17.96 12.77 -8.32
N ALA A 349 -16.92 13.12 -7.58
CA ALA A 349 -15.79 13.89 -8.09
C ALA A 349 -14.65 12.97 -8.57
N VAL A 350 -13.73 13.53 -9.33
CA VAL A 350 -12.56 12.84 -9.88
C VAL A 350 -11.29 13.66 -9.68
N ARG A 351 -10.21 13.03 -9.20
CA ARG A 351 -8.84 13.50 -9.38
C ARG A 351 -8.55 13.43 -10.87
N GLU A 352 -8.29 14.56 -11.52
CA GLU A 352 -8.21 14.66 -12.97
C GLU A 352 -7.22 13.66 -13.59
N ILE A 353 -7.41 13.36 -14.86
CA ILE A 353 -6.48 12.50 -15.62
C ILE A 353 -5.11 13.18 -15.69
N HIS A 354 -4.08 12.51 -15.20
CA HIS A 354 -2.73 13.07 -15.13
C HIS A 354 -1.66 11.96 -15.15
N TRP A 355 -0.41 12.37 -15.23
CA TRP A 355 0.75 11.49 -15.00
C TRP A 355 1.84 12.25 -14.25
N HIS A 356 2.65 11.52 -13.51
CA HIS A 356 3.79 12.09 -12.82
C HIS A 356 5.01 12.16 -13.73
N THR A 357 5.69 13.30 -13.74
CA THR A 357 6.84 13.54 -14.58
C THR A 357 8.11 13.00 -13.94
N LEU A 358 9.06 12.59 -14.80
CA LEU A 358 10.43 12.34 -14.38
C LEU A 358 11.10 13.68 -14.10
N THR A 359 11.27 14.05 -12.87
CA THR A 359 12.15 15.15 -12.50
C THR A 359 13.39 14.60 -11.84
N SER A 360 14.46 14.49 -12.59
CA SER A 360 15.77 14.20 -12.04
C SER A 360 16.71 15.35 -12.36
N CYS A 361 17.48 15.75 -11.39
CA CYS A 361 18.70 16.49 -11.63
C CYS A 361 19.63 15.63 -12.49
N ILE A 362 20.13 16.18 -13.60
CA ILE A 362 20.89 15.46 -14.65
C ILE A 362 22.13 14.70 -14.12
N ALA A 363 22.56 14.94 -12.89
CA ALA A 363 23.74 14.31 -12.29
C ALA A 363 23.52 12.89 -11.72
N GLU A 364 22.28 12.50 -11.41
CA GLU A 364 21.94 11.17 -10.85
C GLU A 364 21.36 10.18 -11.88
N LEU A 365 21.28 10.59 -13.14
CA LEU A 365 20.67 9.80 -14.24
C LEU A 365 21.38 8.49 -14.56
N LEU A 366 22.51 8.20 -13.96
CA LEU A 366 23.31 7.01 -14.25
C LEU A 366 23.18 5.90 -13.22
N MET A 367 22.49 6.10 -12.09
CA MET A 367 22.44 5.08 -11.04
C MET A 367 21.06 4.59 -10.58
N SER A 368 19.99 5.36 -10.71
CA SER A 368 18.62 4.83 -10.48
C SER A 368 17.58 5.92 -10.82
N GLY A 369 16.99 5.85 -11.96
CA GLY A 369 16.02 6.84 -12.39
C GLY A 369 14.62 6.28 -12.57
N ILE A 370 13.94 5.88 -11.50
CA ILE A 370 12.57 5.37 -11.62
C ILE A 370 11.71 6.07 -10.58
N LEU A 371 10.91 7.04 -11.05
CA LEU A 371 9.85 7.64 -10.24
C LEU A 371 8.60 6.77 -10.36
N THR A 372 8.10 6.35 -9.23
CA THR A 372 6.89 5.55 -9.10
C THR A 372 6.00 6.15 -8.04
N LEU A 373 4.70 5.93 -8.17
CA LEU A 373 3.69 6.38 -7.24
C LEU A 373 3.22 5.19 -6.41
N SER A 374 3.35 5.28 -5.09
CA SER A 374 2.68 4.39 -4.14
C SER A 374 1.49 5.13 -3.53
N SER A 375 0.34 4.47 -3.46
CA SER A 375 -0.88 5.04 -2.90
C SER A 375 -1.43 4.13 -1.80
N PHE A 376 -2.01 4.75 -0.76
CA PHE A 376 -2.76 4.04 0.27
C PHE A 376 -4.10 4.74 0.50
N PHE A 377 -5.18 3.96 0.46
CA PHE A 377 -6.55 4.44 0.63
C PHE A 377 -6.95 4.41 2.10
N ILE A 378 -7.23 5.57 2.67
CA ILE A 378 -7.60 5.75 4.08
C ILE A 378 -9.11 5.58 4.26
N SER A 379 -9.90 6.11 3.31
CA SER A 379 -11.37 6.03 3.38
C SER A 379 -12.01 6.07 2.00
N GLY A 380 -13.26 5.60 1.92
CA GLY A 380 -14.10 5.65 0.73
C GLY A 380 -13.80 4.56 -0.30
N ASP A 381 -14.57 4.61 -1.38
CA ASP A 381 -14.48 3.67 -2.51
C ASP A 381 -14.06 4.43 -3.76
N ALA A 382 -12.97 3.99 -4.38
CA ALA A 382 -12.39 4.66 -5.54
C ALA A 382 -12.24 3.73 -6.74
N ARG A 383 -12.22 4.33 -7.92
CA ARG A 383 -11.86 3.68 -9.17
C ARG A 383 -10.67 4.38 -9.78
N ILE A 384 -9.65 3.61 -10.16
CA ILE A 384 -8.47 4.12 -10.88
C ILE A 384 -8.40 3.46 -12.24
N GLY A 385 -8.39 4.26 -13.32
CA GLY A 385 -8.01 3.79 -14.65
C GLY A 385 -6.54 4.09 -14.89
N ILE A 386 -5.78 3.09 -15.28
CA ILE A 386 -4.35 3.21 -15.62
C ILE A 386 -4.16 2.96 -17.10
N TYR A 387 -3.48 3.88 -17.78
CA TYR A 387 -3.19 3.82 -19.20
C TYR A 387 -1.69 3.72 -19.42
N ALA A 388 -1.27 2.64 -20.07
CA ALA A 388 0.11 2.39 -20.46
C ALA A 388 0.29 2.60 -21.97
N ALA A 389 1.54 2.53 -22.44
CA ALA A 389 1.86 2.59 -23.86
C ALA A 389 1.15 1.49 -24.67
N GLU A 390 1.08 1.66 -25.99
CA GLU A 390 0.47 0.70 -26.93
C GLU A 390 -1.05 0.52 -26.74
N GLY A 391 -1.71 1.51 -26.14
CA GLY A 391 -3.16 1.47 -25.91
C GLY A 391 -3.59 0.51 -24.80
N ASN A 392 -2.67 0.03 -23.98
CA ASN A 392 -3.03 -0.80 -22.83
C ASN A 392 -3.71 0.05 -21.76
N ALA A 393 -4.82 -0.46 -21.23
CA ALA A 393 -5.57 0.19 -20.18
C ALA A 393 -6.19 -0.85 -19.24
N ARG A 394 -6.22 -0.54 -17.95
CA ARG A 394 -6.89 -1.36 -16.95
C ARG A 394 -7.47 -0.52 -15.84
N THR A 395 -8.64 -0.92 -15.37
CA THR A 395 -9.36 -0.29 -14.27
C THR A 395 -9.24 -1.15 -13.01
N PHE A 396 -9.02 -0.49 -11.89
CA PHE A 396 -8.94 -1.08 -10.56
C PHE A 396 -9.92 -0.39 -9.63
N ASN A 397 -10.50 -1.14 -8.70
CA ASN A 397 -11.38 -0.59 -7.67
C ASN A 397 -10.68 -0.73 -6.32
N TYR A 398 -10.60 0.37 -5.59
CA TYR A 398 -9.90 0.49 -4.32
C TYR A 398 -10.86 0.80 -3.20
N HIS A 399 -10.58 0.25 -2.03
CA HIS A 399 -11.30 0.47 -0.78
C HIS A 399 -10.32 0.94 0.30
N ALA A 400 -10.85 1.37 1.42
CA ALA A 400 -10.02 1.69 2.58
C ALA A 400 -9.16 0.48 2.99
N GLY A 401 -7.85 0.70 3.16
CA GLY A 401 -6.87 -0.34 3.46
C GLY A 401 -6.18 -0.95 2.24
N ASP A 402 -6.52 -0.53 1.02
CA ASP A 402 -5.85 -0.98 -0.19
C ASP A 402 -4.60 -0.13 -0.50
N CYS A 403 -3.59 -0.80 -1.03
CA CYS A 403 -2.40 -0.18 -1.59
C CYS A 403 -2.47 -0.16 -3.12
N GLY A 404 -2.00 0.94 -3.70
CA GLY A 404 -1.80 1.08 -5.14
C GLY A 404 -0.34 1.32 -5.50
N TYR A 405 0.04 0.90 -6.69
CA TYR A 405 1.36 1.20 -7.25
C TYR A 405 1.24 1.47 -8.74
N ILE A 406 1.51 2.71 -9.13
CA ILE A 406 1.40 3.14 -10.53
C ILE A 406 2.80 3.40 -11.07
N PRO A 407 3.26 2.62 -12.06
CA PRO A 407 4.55 2.84 -12.69
C PRO A 407 4.62 4.24 -13.33
N LYS A 408 5.85 4.75 -13.40
CA LYS A 408 6.14 6.09 -13.93
C LYS A 408 5.54 6.35 -15.31
N ALA A 409 5.15 7.60 -15.53
CA ALA A 409 4.58 8.11 -16.79
C ALA A 409 3.28 7.42 -17.23
N MET A 410 2.75 6.46 -16.48
CA MET A 410 1.43 5.92 -16.78
C MET A 410 0.36 6.93 -16.40
N THR A 411 -0.48 7.25 -17.37
CA THR A 411 -1.59 8.18 -17.17
C THR A 411 -2.67 7.50 -16.32
N HIS A 412 -3.23 8.21 -15.37
CA HIS A 412 -4.28 7.70 -14.51
C HIS A 412 -5.24 8.79 -14.01
N TYR A 413 -6.36 8.35 -13.48
CA TYR A 413 -7.31 9.17 -12.73
C TYR A 413 -7.74 8.42 -11.47
N VAL A 414 -8.29 9.14 -10.49
CA VAL A 414 -8.96 8.54 -9.33
C VAL A 414 -10.36 9.11 -9.22
N GLU A 415 -11.38 8.27 -9.36
CA GLU A 415 -12.79 8.63 -9.27
C GLU A 415 -13.36 8.14 -7.94
N ASN A 416 -14.09 8.99 -7.25
CA ASN A 416 -14.88 8.57 -6.09
C ASN A 416 -16.18 7.94 -6.58
N THR A 417 -16.30 6.62 -6.38
CA THR A 417 -17.48 5.83 -6.78
C THR A 417 -18.44 5.57 -5.61
N GLY A 418 -18.06 5.98 -4.40
CA GLY A 418 -18.83 5.80 -3.18
C GLY A 418 -19.72 6.97 -2.82
N THR A 419 -20.28 6.91 -1.61
CA THR A 419 -21.14 7.94 -1.02
C THR A 419 -20.41 8.81 0.00
N ASP A 420 -19.23 8.41 0.42
CA ASP A 420 -18.37 9.10 1.38
C ASP A 420 -17.15 9.68 0.68
N ASP A 421 -16.44 10.59 1.34
CA ASP A 421 -15.20 11.13 0.81
C ASP A 421 -14.15 10.04 0.67
N VAL A 422 -13.53 9.96 -0.51
CA VAL A 422 -12.30 9.19 -0.71
C VAL A 422 -11.14 10.02 -0.20
N VAL A 423 -10.38 9.46 0.73
CA VAL A 423 -9.12 10.04 1.21
C VAL A 423 -8.01 9.02 0.97
N PHE A 424 -6.97 9.45 0.28
CA PHE A 424 -5.79 8.62 0.06
C PHE A 424 -4.51 9.45 0.11
N ILE A 425 -3.42 8.75 0.36
CA ILE A 425 -2.06 9.31 0.30
C ILE A 425 -1.42 8.78 -0.97
N GLU A 426 -0.82 9.67 -1.72
CA GLU A 426 0.08 9.34 -2.82
C GLU A 426 1.49 9.78 -2.46
N VAL A 427 2.46 8.85 -2.57
CA VAL A 427 3.88 9.08 -2.25
C VAL A 427 4.70 8.85 -3.51
N LEU A 428 5.53 9.81 -3.83
CA LEU A 428 6.44 9.81 -4.98
C LEU A 428 7.89 9.75 -4.49
N GLN A 429 8.69 8.90 -5.06
CA GLN A 429 10.14 8.97 -4.89
C GLN A 429 10.70 10.10 -5.77
N ALA A 430 10.56 11.33 -5.29
CA ALA A 430 10.90 12.56 -6.03
C ALA A 430 11.26 13.70 -5.08
N ASP A 431 12.12 14.60 -5.56
CA ASP A 431 12.54 15.82 -4.85
C ASP A 431 11.48 16.93 -4.86
N HIS A 432 10.38 16.75 -5.57
CA HIS A 432 9.22 17.63 -5.52
C HIS A 432 7.97 16.93 -6.07
N PHE A 433 6.81 17.35 -5.59
CA PHE A 433 5.54 16.83 -6.08
C PHE A 433 5.19 17.49 -7.40
N SER A 434 5.13 16.71 -8.48
CA SER A 434 4.75 17.23 -9.80
C SER A 434 3.93 16.21 -10.59
N ASP A 435 2.95 16.72 -11.32
CA ASP A 435 2.16 15.98 -12.28
C ASP A 435 1.75 16.88 -13.46
N ILE A 436 1.47 16.27 -14.60
CA ILE A 436 0.93 16.95 -15.77
C ILE A 436 -0.53 16.54 -15.95
N SER A 437 -1.42 17.53 -15.93
CA SER A 437 -2.84 17.37 -16.23
C SER A 437 -3.07 17.16 -17.72
N VAL A 438 -3.78 16.11 -18.11
CA VAL A 438 -4.20 15.88 -19.49
C VAL A 438 -5.12 17.00 -19.98
N GLY A 439 -6.05 17.45 -19.12
CA GLY A 439 -6.97 18.54 -19.43
C GLY A 439 -6.23 19.85 -19.74
N GLN A 440 -5.28 20.22 -18.88
CA GLN A 440 -4.45 21.41 -19.08
C GLN A 440 -3.57 21.28 -20.32
N TRP A 441 -2.95 20.13 -20.53
CA TRP A 441 -2.10 19.89 -21.70
C TRP A 441 -2.86 20.11 -23.01
N VAL A 442 -4.01 19.45 -23.20
CA VAL A 442 -4.78 19.62 -24.43
C VAL A 442 -5.38 21.02 -24.56
N GLY A 443 -5.74 21.65 -23.42
CA GLY A 443 -6.25 23.03 -23.39
C GLY A 443 -5.20 24.09 -23.78
N LEU A 444 -3.92 23.79 -23.58
CA LEU A 444 -2.77 24.65 -23.95
C LEU A 444 -2.13 24.25 -25.29
N THR A 445 -2.56 23.16 -25.92
CA THR A 445 -2.12 22.75 -27.24
C THR A 445 -2.85 23.55 -28.31
N PRO A 446 -2.19 23.94 -29.44
CA PRO A 446 -2.88 24.65 -30.52
C PRO A 446 -4.17 23.93 -30.94
N PRO A 447 -5.33 24.62 -30.98
CA PRO A 447 -6.64 24.00 -31.19
C PRO A 447 -6.72 23.11 -32.44
N GLN A 448 -6.05 23.50 -33.53
CA GLN A 448 -6.05 22.72 -34.78
C GLN A 448 -5.42 21.33 -34.55
N ILE A 449 -4.32 21.26 -33.82
CA ILE A 449 -3.65 19.99 -33.52
C ILE A 449 -4.59 19.06 -32.70
N VAL A 450 -5.28 19.63 -31.73
CA VAL A 450 -6.24 18.88 -30.90
C VAL A 450 -7.42 18.38 -31.73
N MET A 451 -7.98 19.25 -32.58
CA MET A 451 -9.10 18.90 -33.47
C MET A 451 -8.71 17.77 -34.42
N ASP A 452 -7.54 17.86 -35.03
CA ASP A 452 -7.08 16.86 -36.00
C ASP A 452 -6.71 15.54 -35.33
N THR A 453 -6.13 15.57 -34.12
CA THR A 453 -5.72 14.39 -33.40
C THR A 453 -6.91 13.63 -32.81
N LEU A 454 -7.84 14.33 -32.20
CA LEU A 454 -8.95 13.74 -31.44
C LEU A 454 -10.27 13.71 -32.22
N ASN A 455 -10.27 14.22 -33.46
CA ASN A 455 -11.47 14.37 -34.30
C ASN A 455 -12.59 15.15 -33.62
N LEU A 456 -12.23 16.24 -32.93
CA LEU A 456 -13.16 17.09 -32.21
C LEU A 456 -13.52 18.35 -32.96
N THR A 457 -14.66 18.95 -32.61
CA THR A 457 -15.08 20.23 -33.20
C THR A 457 -14.40 21.41 -32.50
N ASN A 458 -14.29 22.55 -33.18
CA ASN A 458 -13.79 23.78 -32.57
C ASN A 458 -14.66 24.24 -31.38
N SER A 459 -15.97 24.01 -31.44
CA SER A 459 -16.86 24.32 -30.31
C SER A 459 -16.57 23.49 -29.06
N THR A 460 -16.09 22.27 -29.21
CA THR A 460 -15.66 21.42 -28.10
C THR A 460 -14.31 21.88 -27.56
N VAL A 461 -13.32 22.01 -28.42
CA VAL A 461 -11.94 22.36 -28.06
C VAL A 461 -11.86 23.74 -27.39
N SER A 462 -12.69 24.69 -27.82
CA SER A 462 -12.73 26.04 -27.24
C SER A 462 -13.21 26.07 -25.78
N GLN A 463 -13.79 24.98 -25.27
CA GLN A 463 -14.26 24.85 -23.90
C GLN A 463 -13.22 24.22 -22.96
N PHE A 464 -12.11 23.71 -23.50
CA PHE A 464 -11.09 23.08 -22.70
C PHE A 464 -10.43 24.08 -21.74
N LYS A 465 -10.26 23.64 -20.48
CA LYS A 465 -9.62 24.45 -19.46
C LYS A 465 -8.12 24.55 -19.74
N LYS A 466 -7.55 25.71 -19.43
CA LYS A 466 -6.10 25.96 -19.59
C LYS A 466 -5.37 25.86 -18.25
N GLU A 467 -6.11 25.79 -17.19
CA GLU A 467 -5.62 25.66 -15.81
C GLU A 467 -5.76 24.21 -15.36
N LYS A 468 -4.82 23.79 -14.54
CA LYS A 468 -4.88 22.50 -13.83
C LYS A 468 -6.05 22.50 -12.87
N GLN A 469 -6.88 21.44 -12.92
CA GLN A 469 -8.10 21.38 -12.12
C GLN A 469 -7.90 20.63 -10.80
N TYR A 470 -6.88 19.77 -10.72
CA TYR A 470 -6.59 18.89 -9.58
C TYR A 470 -7.74 17.92 -9.28
N VAL A 471 -8.81 18.37 -8.64
CA VAL A 471 -10.01 17.58 -8.35
C VAL A 471 -11.21 18.27 -8.97
N VAL A 472 -11.92 17.55 -9.82
CA VAL A 472 -13.06 18.05 -10.60
C VAL A 472 -14.35 17.47 -10.04
N GLN A 473 -15.33 18.35 -9.77
CA GLN A 473 -16.67 17.93 -9.40
C GLN A 473 -17.40 17.44 -10.66
N GLY A 474 -18.02 16.26 -10.60
CA GLY A 474 -18.88 15.72 -11.66
C GLY A 474 -20.25 16.35 -11.70
#